data_a1106c84665bc196478d1f8362cd7137
#
_entry.id   a1106c84665bc196478d1f8362cd7137
#
_cell.length_a   1.000
_cell.length_b   1.000
_cell.length_c   1.000
_cell.angle_alpha   90.00
_cell.angle_beta   90.00
_cell.angle_gamma   90.00
#
_symmetry.space_group_name_H-M   'P 1'
#
loop_
_entity.id
_entity.type
_entity.pdbx_description
1 polymer ?
#
loop_
_entity_poly.entity_id
_entity_poly.type
_entity_poly.pdbx_seq_one_letter_code
_entity_poly.pdbx_strand_id
1 'polypeptide(L)'
;MPQQIVHNTGVNYSLYYNVLNYFKTIMRNHPSIQSVTYGDIDTIDDKSYPEYPLGNILITDTSFGTSTTTFTIQLIVADKQKLLNNESSGSTNAQTIPFYGVDDMVDIHANTLAILNDLTSYTQRGVAGFEINSDITCTPFSDRFDNGLAGWSANFELTTHNDKNRCLFFFN
;
A
#
# COMPACT_ATOMS: atom_id res chain seq x y z
N MET A 1 -16.36 -23.80 22.90
CA MET A 1 -17.21 -22.97 22.02
C MET A 1 -16.48 -21.64 21.83
N PRO A 2 -16.13 -21.24 20.61
CA PRO A 2 -15.51 -19.93 20.41
C PRO A 2 -16.55 -18.84 20.67
N GLN A 3 -16.23 -17.89 21.55
CA GLN A 3 -17.05 -16.71 21.79
C GLN A 3 -17.12 -15.90 20.51
N GLN A 4 -18.30 -15.75 19.93
CA GLN A 4 -18.55 -14.75 18.92
C GLN A 4 -18.39 -13.37 19.57
N ILE A 5 -17.41 -12.62 19.12
CA ILE A 5 -17.29 -11.19 19.44
C ILE A 5 -18.46 -10.52 18.73
N VAL A 6 -19.52 -10.22 19.50
CA VAL A 6 -20.62 -9.40 19.02
C VAL A 6 -20.07 -7.98 18.88
N HIS A 7 -19.78 -7.58 17.65
CA HIS A 7 -19.46 -6.19 17.35
C HIS A 7 -20.70 -5.36 17.62
N ASN A 8 -20.69 -4.65 18.73
CA ASN A 8 -21.74 -3.72 19.10
C ASN A 8 -21.71 -2.55 18.11
N THR A 9 -22.73 -2.44 17.26
CA THR A 9 -22.83 -1.57 16.10
C THR A 9 -22.98 -0.08 16.42
N GLY A 10 -22.52 0.37 17.57
CA GLY A 10 -22.72 1.74 18.06
C GLY A 10 -21.45 2.57 18.31
N VAL A 11 -20.26 2.03 18.14
CA VAL A 11 -19.01 2.76 18.42
C VAL A 11 -18.13 2.75 17.18
N ASN A 12 -17.60 3.92 16.85
CA ASN A 12 -16.79 4.27 15.67
C ASN A 12 -15.50 3.45 15.44
N TYR A 13 -15.50 2.16 15.75
CA TYR A 13 -14.47 1.23 15.23
C TYR A 13 -14.56 1.09 13.72
N SER A 14 -15.66 1.55 13.10
CA SER A 14 -15.92 1.40 11.69
C SER A 14 -14.97 2.24 10.82
N LEU A 15 -14.53 3.42 11.29
CA LEU A 15 -13.78 4.35 10.44
C LEU A 15 -12.41 3.79 10.04
N TYR A 16 -11.64 3.31 11.01
CA TYR A 16 -10.37 2.66 10.76
C TYR A 16 -10.51 1.43 9.84
N TYR A 17 -11.50 0.58 10.16
CA TYR A 17 -11.78 -0.60 9.34
C TYR A 17 -12.26 -0.22 7.93
N ASN A 18 -13.02 0.86 7.79
CA ASN A 18 -13.49 1.32 6.47
C ASN A 18 -12.32 1.77 5.61
N VAL A 19 -11.39 2.56 6.17
CA VAL A 19 -10.18 2.99 5.47
C VAL A 19 -9.33 1.77 5.08
N LEU A 20 -9.05 0.87 6.02
CA LEU A 20 -8.26 -0.33 5.77
C LEU A 20 -8.93 -1.24 4.73
N ASN A 21 -10.22 -1.50 4.87
CA ASN A 21 -10.96 -2.36 3.93
C ASN A 21 -11.07 -1.75 2.54
N TYR A 22 -11.15 -0.42 2.45
CA TYR A 22 -11.13 0.26 1.16
C TYR A 22 -9.84 -0.04 0.41
N PHE A 23 -8.68 0.24 1.02
CA PHE A 23 -7.38 -0.03 0.37
C PHE A 23 -7.16 -1.51 0.11
N LYS A 24 -7.52 -2.37 1.06
CA LYS A 24 -7.48 -3.82 0.88
C LYS A 24 -8.31 -4.27 -0.33
N THR A 25 -9.48 -3.67 -0.52
CA THR A 25 -10.38 -4.05 -1.62
C THR A 25 -9.85 -3.59 -2.96
N ILE A 26 -9.40 -2.33 -3.08
CA ILE A 26 -8.86 -1.83 -4.36
C ILE A 26 -7.58 -2.56 -4.75
N MET A 27 -6.70 -2.88 -3.79
CA MET A 27 -5.49 -3.65 -4.06
C MET A 27 -5.81 -5.08 -4.49
N ARG A 28 -6.74 -5.75 -3.81
CA ARG A 28 -7.14 -7.13 -4.17
C ARG A 28 -7.83 -7.23 -5.52
N ASN A 29 -8.49 -6.17 -5.94
CA ASN A 29 -9.15 -6.12 -7.24
C ASN A 29 -8.21 -5.67 -8.36
N HIS A 30 -7.00 -5.24 -8.04
CA HIS A 30 -6.03 -4.83 -9.05
C HIS A 30 -5.43 -6.06 -9.72
N PRO A 31 -5.47 -6.15 -11.07
CA PRO A 31 -5.10 -7.37 -11.80
C PRO A 31 -3.63 -7.77 -11.64
N SER A 32 -2.76 -6.80 -11.36
CA SER A 32 -1.31 -7.03 -11.24
C SER A 32 -0.84 -7.30 -9.80
N ILE A 33 -1.69 -7.16 -8.78
CA ILE A 33 -1.31 -7.44 -7.38
C ILE A 33 -1.67 -8.89 -7.05
N GLN A 34 -0.70 -9.66 -6.57
CA GLN A 34 -0.88 -11.07 -6.23
C GLN A 34 -1.14 -11.28 -4.72
N SER A 35 -0.53 -10.45 -3.88
CA SER A 35 -0.72 -10.52 -2.42
C SER A 35 -0.96 -9.14 -1.83
N VAL A 36 -1.79 -9.08 -0.77
CA VAL A 36 -2.04 -7.84 -0.03
C VAL A 36 -1.78 -8.08 1.44
N THR A 37 -0.93 -7.24 2.03
CA THR A 37 -0.54 -7.30 3.43
C THR A 37 -0.86 -5.99 4.14
N TYR A 38 -0.81 -6.02 5.46
CA TYR A 38 -1.04 -4.88 6.31
C TYR A 38 0.01 -4.85 7.44
N GLY A 39 0.43 -3.64 7.78
CA GLY A 39 1.38 -3.40 8.86
C GLY A 39 2.80 -3.20 8.34
N ASP A 40 3.76 -3.35 9.25
CA ASP A 40 5.16 -3.15 8.91
C ASP A 40 5.62 -4.21 7.91
N ILE A 41 6.16 -3.75 6.78
CA ILE A 41 6.63 -4.62 5.71
C ILE A 41 7.80 -5.51 6.15
N ASP A 42 8.58 -5.05 7.13
CA ASP A 42 9.71 -5.81 7.69
C ASP A 42 9.26 -7.11 8.40
N THR A 43 8.00 -7.15 8.83
CA THR A 43 7.44 -8.31 9.54
C THR A 43 6.84 -9.38 8.63
N ILE A 44 6.77 -9.12 7.34
CA ILE A 44 6.09 -9.99 6.35
C ILE A 44 6.92 -11.25 6.06
N ASP A 45 8.20 -11.22 6.38
CA ASP A 45 9.21 -12.10 5.83
C ASP A 45 9.16 -13.53 6.31
N ASP A 46 8.70 -13.81 7.52
CA ASP A 46 8.95 -15.11 8.14
C ASP A 46 7.79 -16.11 8.13
N LYS A 47 6.56 -15.71 7.79
CA LYS A 47 5.39 -16.57 8.05
C LYS A 47 4.43 -16.84 6.90
N SER A 48 4.55 -16.10 5.82
CA SER A 48 3.68 -16.27 4.66
C SER A 48 4.53 -16.08 3.42
N TYR A 49 4.57 -17.05 2.53
CA TYR A 49 5.22 -16.88 1.23
C TYR A 49 4.34 -15.97 0.36
N PRO A 50 4.51 -14.63 0.40
CA PRO A 50 3.69 -13.75 -0.41
C PRO A 50 4.03 -13.96 -1.88
N GLU A 51 3.00 -13.92 -2.70
CA GLU A 51 3.15 -13.86 -4.14
C GLU A 51 3.37 -12.40 -4.56
N TYR A 52 4.17 -12.18 -5.58
CA TYR A 52 4.54 -10.85 -6.06
C TYR A 52 3.93 -10.55 -7.44
N PRO A 53 3.61 -9.27 -7.75
CA PRO A 53 3.79 -8.06 -6.93
C PRO A 53 2.92 -8.02 -5.67
N LEU A 54 3.52 -7.52 -4.59
CA LEU A 54 2.90 -7.39 -3.28
C LEU A 54 2.40 -5.95 -3.06
N GLY A 55 1.17 -5.79 -2.62
CA GLY A 55 0.64 -4.53 -2.09
C GLY A 55 0.63 -4.55 -0.57
N ASN A 56 1.19 -3.51 0.07
CA ASN A 56 1.17 -3.36 1.52
C ASN A 56 0.50 -2.04 1.92
N ILE A 57 -0.26 -2.09 3.00
CA ILE A 57 -0.96 -0.94 3.57
C ILE A 57 -0.43 -0.71 4.98
N LEU A 58 0.01 0.51 5.27
CA LEU A 58 0.39 0.91 6.61
C LEU A 58 -0.31 2.23 6.95
N ILE A 59 -1.02 2.28 8.07
CA ILE A 59 -1.53 3.50 8.67
C ILE A 59 -0.52 3.90 9.73
N THR A 60 0.22 4.98 9.48
CA THR A 60 1.36 5.39 10.31
C THR A 60 0.95 6.33 11.43
N ASP A 61 -0.09 7.14 11.20
CA ASP A 61 -0.58 8.10 12.19
C ASP A 61 -2.07 8.38 12.01
N THR A 62 -2.69 8.91 13.06
CA THR A 62 -4.09 9.31 13.06
C THR A 62 -4.28 10.53 13.92
N SER A 63 -4.91 11.59 13.38
CA SER A 63 -5.26 12.79 14.10
C SER A 63 -6.78 13.01 14.11
N PHE A 64 -7.29 13.51 15.23
CA PHE A 64 -8.71 13.74 15.43
C PHE A 64 -9.00 15.24 15.47
N GLY A 65 -9.70 15.74 14.47
CA GLY A 65 -10.27 17.08 14.44
C GLY A 65 -11.65 17.13 15.12
N THR A 66 -12.26 18.30 15.08
CA THR A 66 -13.59 18.50 15.70
C THR A 66 -14.68 17.70 14.98
N SER A 67 -14.64 17.62 13.67
CA SER A 67 -15.61 16.93 12.81
C SER A 67 -14.97 15.98 11.79
N THR A 68 -13.66 15.87 11.80
CA THR A 68 -12.90 15.06 10.85
C THR A 68 -11.88 14.19 11.58
N THR A 69 -11.51 13.10 10.93
CA THR A 69 -10.36 12.27 11.30
C THR A 69 -9.44 12.18 10.11
N THR A 70 -8.17 12.46 10.31
CA THR A 70 -7.14 12.37 9.29
C THR A 70 -6.23 11.18 9.58
N PHE A 71 -6.00 10.35 8.58
CA PHE A 71 -5.09 9.21 8.63
C PHE A 71 -3.89 9.49 7.74
N THR A 72 -2.69 9.26 8.25
CA THR A 72 -1.48 9.23 7.43
C THR A 72 -1.29 7.80 6.94
N ILE A 73 -1.28 7.63 5.63
CA ILE A 73 -1.28 6.34 4.97
C ILE A 73 -0.01 6.20 4.15
N GLN A 74 0.62 5.04 4.25
CA GLN A 74 1.66 4.60 3.36
C GLN A 74 1.15 3.37 2.58
N LEU A 75 1.15 3.48 1.26
CA LEU A 75 0.93 2.36 0.36
C LEU A 75 2.27 1.95 -0.25
N ILE A 76 2.59 0.68 -0.20
CA ILE A 76 3.79 0.13 -0.79
C ILE A 76 3.39 -0.89 -1.85
N VAL A 77 4.01 -0.80 -3.02
CA VAL A 77 3.94 -1.85 -4.03
C VAL A 77 5.36 -2.31 -4.30
N ALA A 78 5.59 -3.60 -4.09
CA ALA A 78 6.91 -4.21 -4.17
C ALA A 78 6.88 -5.44 -5.05
N ASP A 79 7.99 -5.70 -5.73
CA ASP A 79 8.25 -6.93 -6.44
C ASP A 79 9.63 -7.48 -6.06
N LYS A 80 9.81 -8.78 -6.28
CA LYS A 80 11.04 -9.46 -5.94
C LYS A 80 12.02 -9.37 -7.10
N GLN A 81 13.22 -8.88 -6.82
CA GLN A 81 14.30 -8.93 -7.79
C GLN A 81 14.65 -10.38 -8.10
N LYS A 82 14.64 -10.73 -9.37
CA LYS A 82 15.23 -11.96 -9.81
C LYS A 82 16.75 -11.75 -9.77
N LEU A 83 17.42 -12.43 -8.89
CA LEU A 83 18.87 -12.55 -8.96
C LEU A 83 19.18 -13.30 -10.27
N LEU A 84 19.31 -12.56 -11.35
CA LEU A 84 19.85 -13.09 -12.58
C LEU A 84 21.30 -13.47 -12.25
N ASN A 85 21.54 -14.76 -12.07
CA ASN A 85 22.89 -15.28 -12.20
C ASN A 85 23.42 -14.72 -13.51
N ASN A 86 24.55 -14.03 -13.47
CA ASN A 86 25.24 -13.40 -14.60
C ASN A 86 25.55 -14.44 -15.71
N GLU A 87 24.53 -14.94 -16.35
CA GLU A 87 24.67 -15.54 -17.66
C GLU A 87 24.56 -14.38 -18.64
N SER A 88 25.69 -13.76 -18.88
CA SER A 88 25.90 -12.87 -20.02
C SER A 88 25.44 -13.60 -21.28
N SER A 89 24.20 -13.43 -21.62
CA SER A 89 23.67 -13.74 -22.92
C SER A 89 24.36 -12.79 -23.91
N GLY A 90 25.45 -13.24 -24.43
CA GLY A 90 26.25 -12.52 -25.44
C GLY A 90 25.43 -12.27 -26.69
N SER A 91 24.70 -11.20 -26.73
CA SER A 91 24.20 -10.62 -27.96
C SER A 91 25.28 -9.73 -28.54
N THR A 92 26.03 -10.28 -29.49
CA THR A 92 27.03 -9.59 -30.31
C THR A 92 26.37 -8.70 -31.36
N ASN A 93 25.60 -7.71 -30.98
CA ASN A 93 25.20 -6.64 -31.86
C ASN A 93 25.95 -5.36 -31.49
N ALA A 94 27.01 -5.07 -32.21
CA ALA A 94 27.99 -4.02 -32.00
C ALA A 94 27.48 -2.59 -32.15
N GLN A 95 26.18 -2.34 -32.07
CA GLN A 95 25.56 -1.02 -32.19
C GLN A 95 24.69 -0.60 -31.00
N THR A 96 24.60 -1.42 -29.97
CA THR A 96 23.82 -1.05 -28.78
C THR A 96 24.78 -0.42 -27.79
N ILE A 97 24.55 0.85 -27.47
CA ILE A 97 25.23 1.50 -26.32
C ILE A 97 24.92 0.66 -25.09
N PRO A 98 25.93 0.12 -24.39
CA PRO A 98 25.67 -0.74 -23.27
C PRO A 98 24.96 0.07 -22.16
N PHE A 99 23.76 -0.35 -21.80
CA PHE A 99 23.07 0.15 -20.63
C PHE A 99 23.60 -0.62 -19.42
N TYR A 100 24.31 0.08 -18.55
CA TYR A 100 24.79 -0.49 -17.28
C TYR A 100 23.74 -0.26 -16.23
N GLY A 101 22.89 -1.22 -16.01
CA GLY A 101 21.85 -1.20 -14.99
C GLY A 101 21.30 -2.60 -14.81
N VAL A 102 20.55 -2.79 -13.75
CA VAL A 102 19.79 -4.02 -13.57
C VAL A 102 18.46 -3.81 -14.30
N ASP A 103 18.35 -4.30 -15.53
CA ASP A 103 17.14 -4.15 -16.36
C ASP A 103 15.89 -4.61 -15.60
N ASP A 104 16.00 -5.69 -14.82
CA ASP A 104 14.93 -6.20 -13.97
C ASP A 104 14.45 -5.15 -12.93
N MET A 105 15.36 -4.35 -12.36
CA MET A 105 15.00 -3.30 -11.41
C MET A 105 14.23 -2.16 -12.09
N VAL A 106 14.58 -1.80 -13.32
CA VAL A 106 13.87 -0.76 -14.08
C VAL A 106 12.46 -1.23 -14.39
N ASP A 107 12.29 -2.49 -14.79
CA ASP A 107 10.99 -3.08 -15.05
C ASP A 107 10.13 -3.18 -13.78
N ILE A 108 10.72 -3.58 -12.66
CA ILE A 108 10.06 -3.62 -11.36
C ILE A 108 9.59 -2.21 -10.98
N HIS A 109 10.48 -1.21 -11.07
CA HIS A 109 10.11 0.16 -10.73
C HIS A 109 9.02 0.70 -11.66
N ALA A 110 9.08 0.43 -12.96
CA ALA A 110 8.05 0.87 -13.91
C ALA A 110 6.69 0.24 -13.60
N ASN A 111 6.65 -1.07 -13.40
CA ASN A 111 5.42 -1.80 -13.11
C ASN A 111 4.82 -1.42 -11.77
N THR A 112 5.62 -1.37 -10.71
CA THR A 112 5.15 -1.05 -9.36
C THR A 112 4.69 0.41 -9.25
N LEU A 113 5.33 1.35 -9.97
CA LEU A 113 4.88 2.73 -10.06
C LEU A 113 3.54 2.85 -10.81
N ALA A 114 3.36 2.11 -11.90
CA ALA A 114 2.09 2.09 -12.63
C ALA A 114 0.95 1.59 -11.76
N ILE A 115 1.15 0.49 -11.03
CA ILE A 115 0.17 -0.04 -10.07
C ILE A 115 -0.18 1.02 -9.02
N LEU A 116 0.85 1.65 -8.44
CA LEU A 116 0.66 2.66 -7.40
C LEU A 116 -0.10 3.89 -7.92
N ASN A 117 0.20 4.33 -9.14
CA ASN A 117 -0.53 5.40 -9.82
C ASN A 117 -2.00 5.05 -10.02
N ASP A 118 -2.32 3.82 -10.41
CA ASP A 118 -3.71 3.39 -10.59
C ASP A 118 -4.47 3.38 -9.26
N LEU A 119 -3.88 2.87 -8.19
CA LEU A 119 -4.47 2.86 -6.85
C LEU A 119 -4.72 4.27 -6.31
N THR A 120 -3.74 5.16 -6.45
CA THR A 120 -3.83 6.54 -5.96
C THR A 120 -4.81 7.37 -6.79
N SER A 121 -4.80 7.22 -8.12
CA SER A 121 -5.76 7.87 -9.01
C SER A 121 -7.21 7.44 -8.73
N TYR A 122 -7.40 6.16 -8.42
CA TYR A 122 -8.72 5.66 -8.03
C TYR A 122 -9.20 6.28 -6.72
N THR A 123 -8.30 6.41 -5.75
CA THR A 123 -8.60 7.03 -4.45
C THR A 123 -8.90 8.53 -4.59
N GLN A 124 -8.16 9.26 -5.43
CA GLN A 124 -8.37 10.70 -5.68
C GLN A 124 -9.73 11.03 -6.33
N ARG A 125 -10.37 10.06 -6.97
CA ARG A 125 -11.71 10.26 -7.54
C ARG A 125 -12.83 10.41 -6.50
N GLY A 126 -12.51 10.28 -5.21
CA GLY A 126 -13.45 10.57 -4.11
C GLY A 126 -14.61 9.58 -3.97
N VAL A 127 -14.53 8.41 -4.59
CA VAL A 127 -15.64 7.44 -4.66
C VAL A 127 -16.04 6.90 -3.27
N ALA A 128 -15.15 6.95 -2.28
CA ALA A 128 -15.36 6.34 -0.97
C ALA A 128 -15.73 7.33 0.15
N GLY A 129 -15.97 8.61 -0.17
CA GLY A 129 -16.23 9.63 0.86
C GLY A 129 -15.00 10.04 1.65
N PHE A 130 -13.81 9.77 1.11
CA PHE A 130 -12.53 10.20 1.64
C PHE A 130 -11.99 11.36 0.82
N GLU A 131 -11.32 12.30 1.49
CA GLU A 131 -10.63 13.42 0.86
C GLU A 131 -9.12 13.26 1.05
N ILE A 132 -8.36 13.36 -0.04
CA ILE A 132 -6.90 13.43 0.01
C ILE A 132 -6.52 14.89 0.11
N ASN A 133 -5.84 15.26 1.19
CA ASN A 133 -5.55 16.66 1.52
C ASN A 133 -4.24 17.17 0.94
N SER A 134 -3.39 16.27 0.42
CA SER A 134 -2.05 16.62 -0.03
C SER A 134 -1.71 15.94 -1.34
N ASP A 135 -0.69 16.44 -2.02
CA ASP A 135 -0.09 15.74 -3.13
C ASP A 135 0.46 14.38 -2.65
N ILE A 136 0.27 13.36 -3.45
CA ILE A 136 0.77 12.03 -3.14
C ILE A 136 2.24 11.97 -3.55
N THR A 137 3.13 11.83 -2.57
CA THR A 137 4.56 11.70 -2.83
C THR A 137 4.94 10.23 -2.92
N CYS A 138 5.56 9.86 -4.04
CA CYS A 138 6.07 8.50 -4.26
C CYS A 138 7.59 8.47 -4.16
N THR A 139 8.11 7.51 -3.41
CA THR A 139 9.55 7.32 -3.21
C THR A 139 9.94 5.90 -3.62
N PRO A 140 10.94 5.74 -4.53
CA PRO A 140 11.43 4.42 -4.88
C PRO A 140 12.27 3.82 -3.76
N PHE A 141 12.32 2.50 -3.73
CA PHE A 141 13.25 1.76 -2.90
C PHE A 141 13.78 0.54 -3.66
N SER A 142 15.00 0.15 -3.32
CA SER A 142 15.65 -1.04 -3.83
C SER A 142 16.48 -1.68 -2.72
N ASP A 143 16.66 -2.99 -2.77
CA ASP A 143 17.39 -3.78 -1.78
C ASP A 143 16.96 -3.53 -0.32
N ARG A 144 15.72 -3.13 -0.15
CA ARG A 144 15.13 -3.02 1.17
C ARG A 144 14.75 -4.43 1.60
N PHE A 145 15.13 -4.75 2.84
CA PHE A 145 14.92 -6.07 3.43
C PHE A 145 15.87 -7.12 2.81
N ASP A 146 16.38 -7.99 3.59
CA ASP A 146 17.31 -9.10 3.20
C ASP A 146 16.79 -9.98 2.05
N ASN A 147 15.62 -9.64 1.49
CA ASN A 147 14.87 -10.37 0.47
C ASN A 147 15.00 -9.85 -0.95
N GLY A 148 15.77 -8.81 -1.19
CA GLY A 148 15.90 -8.23 -2.53
C GLY A 148 14.59 -7.69 -3.09
N LEU A 149 13.78 -7.00 -2.27
CA LEU A 149 12.56 -6.33 -2.71
C LEU A 149 12.87 -4.94 -3.27
N ALA A 150 12.24 -4.62 -4.39
CA ALA A 150 12.26 -3.29 -4.98
C ALA A 150 10.84 -2.83 -5.31
N GLY A 151 10.63 -1.51 -5.37
CA GLY A 151 9.33 -0.96 -5.66
C GLY A 151 9.19 0.50 -5.29
N TRP A 152 7.97 0.91 -4.98
CA TRP A 152 7.63 2.28 -4.61
C TRP A 152 6.74 2.33 -3.37
N SER A 153 6.92 3.38 -2.58
CA SER A 153 6.02 3.75 -1.51
C SER A 153 5.35 5.09 -1.80
N ALA A 154 4.05 5.19 -1.60
CA ALA A 154 3.27 6.42 -1.65
C ALA A 154 2.86 6.82 -0.24
N ASN A 155 3.10 8.09 0.12
CA ASN A 155 2.71 8.65 1.40
C ASN A 155 1.73 9.80 1.16
N PHE A 156 0.63 9.80 1.89
CA PHE A 156 -0.38 10.85 1.81
C PHE A 156 -1.29 10.88 3.03
N GLU A 157 -2.00 11.99 3.18
CA GLU A 157 -3.02 12.15 4.22
C GLU A 157 -4.40 12.00 3.63
N LEU A 158 -5.22 11.23 4.32
CA LEU A 158 -6.60 10.96 3.97
C LEU A 158 -7.50 11.43 5.09
N THR A 159 -8.39 12.38 4.79
CA THR A 159 -9.37 12.89 5.74
C THR A 159 -10.75 12.32 5.48
N THR A 160 -11.45 12.03 6.53
CA THR A 160 -12.83 11.58 6.51
C THR A 160 -13.65 12.30 7.56
N HIS A 161 -14.94 12.49 7.31
CA HIS A 161 -15.85 13.05 8.27
C HIS A 161 -16.05 12.11 9.46
N ASN A 162 -16.05 12.69 10.63
CA ASN A 162 -16.24 11.99 11.88
C ASN A 162 -17.74 11.94 12.21
N ASP A 163 -18.40 10.84 11.84
CA ASP A 163 -19.82 10.60 12.15
C ASP A 163 -20.05 10.36 13.67
N LYS A 164 -19.33 11.07 14.51
CA LYS A 164 -19.57 10.99 15.94
C LYS A 164 -20.95 11.56 16.24
N ASN A 165 -21.89 10.68 16.44
CA ASN A 165 -23.13 11.01 17.09
C ASN A 165 -22.80 11.40 18.53
N ARG A 166 -22.55 12.71 18.78
CA ARG A 166 -22.15 13.27 20.08
C ARG A 166 -23.19 13.04 21.18
N CYS A 167 -24.36 12.50 20.84
CA CYS A 167 -25.45 12.29 21.75
C CYS A 167 -25.36 11.02 22.62
N LEU A 168 -24.31 10.20 22.48
CA LEU A 168 -24.23 8.92 23.19
C LEU A 168 -23.28 8.90 24.39
N PHE A 169 -22.64 10.01 24.74
CA PHE A 169 -21.88 10.09 25.97
C PHE A 169 -22.79 10.68 27.08
N PHE A 170 -23.62 9.86 27.66
CA PHE A 170 -24.19 10.14 28.96
C PHE A 170 -23.18 9.73 30.02
N PHE A 171 -22.58 10.72 30.66
CA PHE A 171 -21.86 10.47 31.90
C PHE A 171 -22.95 10.23 33.00
N ASN A 172 -23.03 9.00 33.47
CA ASN A 172 -23.68 8.69 34.75
C ASN A 172 -22.67 8.86 35.86
#